data_deeaeb42a63e85e69ca7d5223dafbc2f
#
_entry.id   deeaeb42a63e85e69ca7d5223dafbc2f
#
_cell.length_a   1.000
_cell.length_b   1.000
_cell.length_c   1.000
_cell.angle_alpha   90.00
_cell.angle_beta   90.00
_cell.angle_gamma   90.00
#
_symmetry.space_group_name_H-M   'P 1'
#
loop_
_entity.id
_entity.type
_entity.pdbx_description
1 polymer ?
#
loop_
_entity_poly.entity_id
_entity_poly.type
_entity_poly.pdbx_seq_one_letter_code
_entity_poly.pdbx_strand_id
1 'polypeptide(L)'
;MSTANQQELNKIRNLPMVFIVGCGRSGTTLLQSLLNSHPNIVATPECFFIVMLYPHFGQIKKWKEKDVVEFVEAVYSIESFALWLLDKQKLTEELLSIIEVADYALICKTVLYQMRKDKNEVMVLVDKNPANSLFVKKLLRIFPESKFIHLVREPKDCVNAHIKRFNKKNTFFIARYWVGFNDAVERVKQEIPERFFTMLYEDFVRNAEQTMVKLCSFINVPFDSKIMQNQFPEMLPLYKENKTFERIKIVHEGLLSPINDSNIGKWKKDMDTRDVSITESITSSYALSKYGYAKESGDRITITYFRLLRSKIQYDTWEYFTKLRFATYAFNMYYRKRKSKEGIDKNLA
;
A
#
# COMPACT_ATOMS: atom_id res chain seq x y z
N MET A 1 23.98 24.74 -6.19
CA MET A 1 22.65 24.52 -6.80
C MET A 1 22.18 25.82 -7.46
N SER A 2 21.53 25.73 -8.64
CA SER A 2 20.87 26.90 -9.22
C SER A 2 19.62 27.26 -8.39
N THR A 3 19.16 28.52 -8.50
CA THR A 3 17.94 29.00 -7.82
C THR A 3 16.72 28.17 -8.19
N ALA A 4 16.60 27.73 -9.45
CA ALA A 4 15.52 26.86 -9.91
C ALA A 4 15.53 25.49 -9.24
N ASN A 5 16.69 24.86 -9.10
CA ASN A 5 16.84 23.59 -8.38
C ASN A 5 16.47 23.71 -6.90
N GLN A 6 16.81 24.85 -6.27
CA GLN A 6 16.44 25.09 -4.87
C GLN A 6 14.93 25.28 -4.69
N GLN A 7 14.24 25.90 -5.64
CA GLN A 7 12.79 26.04 -5.61
C GLN A 7 12.06 24.71 -5.79
N GLU A 8 12.50 23.87 -6.73
CA GLU A 8 11.93 22.53 -6.92
C GLU A 8 12.15 21.64 -5.69
N LEU A 9 13.34 21.70 -5.12
CA LEU A 9 13.66 20.97 -3.89
C LEU A 9 12.77 21.35 -2.72
N ASN A 10 12.57 22.66 -2.50
CA ASN A 10 11.67 23.17 -1.47
C ASN A 10 10.22 22.75 -1.73
N LYS A 11 9.80 22.72 -3.00
CA LYS A 11 8.49 22.20 -3.41
C LYS A 11 8.36 20.74 -3.00
N ILE A 12 9.30 19.85 -3.38
CA ILE A 12 9.25 18.43 -3.05
C ILE A 12 9.22 18.21 -1.54
N ARG A 13 10.06 18.93 -0.78
CA ARG A 13 10.11 18.84 0.69
C ARG A 13 8.75 19.12 1.32
N ASN A 14 8.03 20.11 0.81
CA ASN A 14 6.75 20.57 1.38
C ASN A 14 5.55 19.81 0.81
N LEU A 15 5.70 18.94 -0.21
CA LEU A 15 4.57 18.14 -0.70
C LEU A 15 3.95 17.31 0.42
N PRO A 16 2.63 17.37 0.61
CA PRO A 16 1.92 16.49 1.52
C PRO A 16 2.10 15.02 1.14
N MET A 17 2.21 14.16 2.16
CA MET A 17 2.20 12.71 1.99
C MET A 17 0.85 12.14 2.40
N VAL A 18 0.29 11.29 1.56
CA VAL A 18 -0.95 10.55 1.80
C VAL A 18 -0.69 9.06 1.62
N PHE A 19 -1.21 8.24 2.52
CA PHE A 19 -1.07 6.79 2.47
C PHE A 19 -2.42 6.11 2.30
N ILE A 20 -2.55 5.24 1.29
CA ILE A 20 -3.71 4.35 1.17
C ILE A 20 -3.42 3.10 2.01
N VAL A 21 -4.24 2.90 3.03
CA VAL A 21 -4.16 1.80 3.99
C VAL A 21 -5.46 1.00 4.04
N GLY A 22 -5.44 -0.15 4.65
CA GLY A 22 -6.57 -1.08 4.76
C GLY A 22 -6.15 -2.51 4.44
N CYS A 23 -7.09 -3.42 4.46
CA CYS A 23 -6.83 -4.82 4.08
C CYS A 23 -6.58 -4.93 2.57
N GLY A 24 -5.64 -5.75 2.16
CA GLY A 24 -5.47 -6.10 0.74
C GLY A 24 -6.78 -6.63 0.15
N ARG A 25 -7.01 -6.45 -1.14
CA ARG A 25 -8.25 -6.85 -1.88
C ARG A 25 -9.49 -6.01 -1.53
N SER A 26 -9.32 -4.86 -0.90
CA SER A 26 -10.40 -3.90 -0.62
C SER A 26 -10.63 -2.86 -1.72
N GLY A 27 -9.97 -2.95 -2.88
CA GLY A 27 -10.11 -1.99 -3.97
C GLY A 27 -9.03 -0.89 -3.97
N THR A 28 -7.98 -1.01 -3.17
CA THR A 28 -6.91 -0.01 -3.04
C THR A 28 -6.18 0.31 -4.35
N THR A 29 -6.07 -0.66 -5.28
CA THR A 29 -5.46 -0.43 -6.59
C THR A 29 -6.38 0.38 -7.52
N LEU A 30 -7.70 0.16 -7.46
CA LEU A 30 -8.67 0.99 -8.17
C LEU A 30 -8.56 2.44 -7.70
N LEU A 31 -8.59 2.66 -6.40
CA LEU A 31 -8.44 3.99 -5.81
C LEU A 31 -7.12 4.66 -6.22
N GLN A 32 -6.01 3.93 -6.15
CA GLN A 32 -4.70 4.43 -6.57
C GLN A 32 -4.68 4.82 -8.06
N SER A 33 -5.27 4.00 -8.92
CA SER A 33 -5.34 4.29 -10.36
C SER A 33 -6.13 5.57 -10.64
N LEU A 34 -7.28 5.76 -9.99
CA LEU A 34 -8.08 6.96 -10.11
C LEU A 34 -7.32 8.20 -9.61
N LEU A 35 -6.73 8.12 -8.42
CA LEU A 35 -5.92 9.22 -7.89
C LEU A 35 -4.77 9.57 -8.83
N ASN A 36 -4.14 8.58 -9.46
CA ASN A 36 -3.05 8.83 -10.40
C ASN A 36 -3.52 9.46 -11.72
N SER A 37 -4.81 9.36 -12.07
CA SER A 37 -5.41 10.04 -13.22
C SER A 37 -5.58 11.55 -13.00
N HIS A 38 -5.55 11.99 -11.75
CA HIS A 38 -5.64 13.42 -11.43
C HIS A 38 -4.35 14.16 -11.84
N PRO A 39 -4.43 15.36 -12.47
CA PRO A 39 -3.26 16.08 -13.00
C PRO A 39 -2.26 16.52 -11.91
N ASN A 40 -2.73 16.73 -10.69
CA ASN A 40 -1.91 17.25 -9.59
C ASN A 40 -1.57 16.18 -8.51
N ILE A 41 -1.95 14.91 -8.72
CA ILE A 41 -1.68 13.82 -7.77
C ILE A 41 -0.68 12.83 -8.38
N VAL A 42 0.34 12.49 -7.64
CA VAL A 42 1.22 11.34 -7.95
C VAL A 42 0.85 10.22 -7.01
N ALA A 43 0.20 9.17 -7.51
CA ALA A 43 -0.17 7.99 -6.73
C ALA A 43 0.60 6.76 -7.23
N THR A 44 1.53 6.27 -6.40
CA THR A 44 2.49 5.24 -6.80
C THR A 44 1.95 3.82 -6.67
N PRO A 45 2.42 2.87 -7.50
CA PRO A 45 2.18 1.44 -7.31
C PRO A 45 2.79 0.93 -5.99
N GLU A 46 2.41 -0.29 -5.59
CA GLU A 46 2.92 -0.91 -4.35
C GLU A 46 4.43 -1.07 -4.36
N CYS A 47 5.11 -0.43 -3.40
CA CYS A 47 6.50 -0.73 -3.07
C CYS A 47 6.78 -0.34 -1.62
N PHE A 48 7.19 -1.30 -0.79
CA PHE A 48 7.35 -1.11 0.66
C PHE A 48 8.66 -0.42 1.07
N PHE A 49 9.41 0.20 0.16
CA PHE A 49 10.74 0.72 0.43
C PHE A 49 10.76 1.70 1.62
N ILE A 50 9.75 2.55 1.77
CA ILE A 50 9.67 3.56 2.83
C ILE A 50 9.81 2.94 4.22
N VAL A 51 9.01 1.91 4.53
CA VAL A 51 9.03 1.28 5.85
C VAL A 51 10.11 0.22 6.00
N MET A 52 10.50 -0.45 4.90
CA MET A 52 11.52 -1.50 4.89
C MET A 52 12.93 -0.96 5.03
N LEU A 53 13.22 0.17 4.41
CA LEU A 53 14.57 0.74 4.40
C LEU A 53 14.81 1.73 5.55
N TYR A 54 13.75 2.21 6.21
CA TYR A 54 13.84 3.14 7.34
C TYR A 54 14.76 2.68 8.48
N PRO A 55 14.77 1.39 8.91
CA PRO A 55 15.65 0.97 10.00
C PRO A 55 17.13 1.19 9.74
N HIS A 56 17.54 1.15 8.48
CA HIS A 56 18.94 1.35 8.08
C HIS A 56 19.23 2.82 7.70
N PHE A 57 18.41 3.39 6.82
CA PHE A 57 18.66 4.71 6.23
C PHE A 57 17.99 5.85 7.00
N GLY A 58 16.94 5.58 7.78
CA GLY A 58 16.18 6.60 8.50
C GLY A 58 16.93 7.29 9.65
N GLN A 59 18.08 6.77 10.04
CA GLN A 59 18.93 7.33 11.09
C GLN A 59 20.09 8.18 10.53
N ILE A 60 20.26 8.22 9.20
CA ILE A 60 21.31 8.99 8.56
C ILE A 60 20.97 10.48 8.67
N LYS A 61 21.75 11.20 9.44
CA LYS A 61 21.58 12.65 9.62
C LYS A 61 22.28 13.48 8.53
N LYS A 62 23.38 12.96 7.99
CA LYS A 62 24.14 13.58 6.91
C LYS A 62 24.45 12.51 5.86
N TRP A 63 23.72 12.57 4.76
CA TRP A 63 23.87 11.64 3.66
C TRP A 63 25.18 11.86 2.92
N LYS A 64 25.77 10.77 2.45
CA LYS A 64 26.98 10.76 1.61
C LYS A 64 26.66 10.03 0.30
N GLU A 65 27.46 10.23 -0.71
CA GLU A 65 27.30 9.58 -2.02
C GLU A 65 27.13 8.05 -1.89
N LYS A 66 27.95 7.39 -1.07
CA LYS A 66 27.83 5.96 -0.80
C LYS A 66 26.47 5.55 -0.25
N ASP A 67 25.87 6.40 0.62
CA ASP A 67 24.58 6.11 1.25
C ASP A 67 23.45 6.20 0.20
N VAL A 68 23.55 7.15 -0.72
CA VAL A 68 22.63 7.29 -1.87
C VAL A 68 22.74 6.07 -2.79
N VAL A 69 23.94 5.68 -3.18
CA VAL A 69 24.17 4.51 -4.03
C VAL A 69 23.62 3.24 -3.36
N GLU A 70 23.92 3.03 -2.08
CA GLU A 70 23.40 1.88 -1.33
C GLU A 70 21.87 1.91 -1.22
N PHE A 71 21.27 3.07 -1.00
CA PHE A 71 19.81 3.22 -0.94
C PHE A 71 19.16 2.88 -2.29
N VAL A 72 19.67 3.39 -3.40
CA VAL A 72 19.16 3.09 -4.74
C VAL A 72 19.28 1.59 -5.03
N GLU A 73 20.44 0.97 -4.75
CA GLU A 73 20.60 -0.49 -4.88
C GLU A 73 19.56 -1.25 -4.05
N ALA A 74 19.30 -0.79 -2.82
CA ALA A 74 18.30 -1.37 -1.93
C ALA A 74 16.89 -1.28 -2.51
N VAL A 75 16.49 -0.12 -3.01
CA VAL A 75 15.18 0.10 -3.62
C VAL A 75 15.00 -0.79 -4.85
N TYR A 76 15.98 -0.83 -5.76
CA TYR A 76 15.93 -1.66 -6.97
C TYR A 76 15.98 -3.17 -6.70
N SER A 77 16.41 -3.59 -5.52
CA SER A 77 16.34 -5.00 -5.10
C SER A 77 14.94 -5.44 -4.67
N ILE A 78 14.02 -4.51 -4.47
CA ILE A 78 12.62 -4.81 -4.14
C ILE A 78 11.88 -5.13 -5.42
N GLU A 79 11.45 -6.39 -5.60
CA GLU A 79 10.82 -6.88 -6.84
C GLU A 79 9.69 -5.97 -7.35
N SER A 80 8.83 -5.47 -6.44
CA SER A 80 7.72 -4.60 -6.83
C SER A 80 8.16 -3.22 -7.33
N PHE A 81 9.38 -2.76 -7.05
CA PHE A 81 9.88 -1.49 -7.55
C PHE A 81 10.10 -1.50 -9.07
N ALA A 82 10.36 -2.67 -9.66
CA ALA A 82 10.47 -2.81 -11.11
C ALA A 82 9.22 -2.32 -11.86
N LEU A 83 8.04 -2.30 -11.20
CA LEU A 83 6.79 -1.77 -11.76
C LEU A 83 6.76 -0.25 -11.91
N TRP A 84 7.71 0.47 -11.30
CA TRP A 84 7.76 1.93 -11.38
C TRP A 84 8.42 2.42 -12.67
N LEU A 85 9.15 1.54 -13.38
CA LEU A 85 9.81 1.81 -14.66
C LEU A 85 10.72 3.06 -14.61
N LEU A 86 11.31 3.34 -13.46
CA LEU A 86 12.25 4.44 -13.28
C LEU A 86 13.63 4.05 -13.77
N ASP A 87 14.32 4.98 -14.42
CA ASP A 87 15.73 4.83 -14.77
C ASP A 87 16.60 4.95 -13.53
N LYS A 88 17.47 3.95 -13.31
CA LYS A 88 18.30 3.85 -12.11
C LYS A 88 19.36 4.93 -12.03
N GLN A 89 20.01 5.23 -13.18
CA GLN A 89 21.06 6.23 -13.23
C GLN A 89 20.48 7.61 -12.95
N LYS A 90 19.38 7.96 -13.64
CA LYS A 90 18.69 9.22 -13.46
C LYS A 90 18.21 9.42 -12.02
N LEU A 91 17.63 8.38 -11.41
CA LEU A 91 17.22 8.43 -10.00
C LEU A 91 18.41 8.67 -9.08
N THR A 92 19.56 8.03 -9.35
CA THR A 92 20.78 8.22 -8.56
C THR A 92 21.28 9.66 -8.67
N GLU A 93 21.35 10.21 -9.88
CA GLU A 93 21.75 11.60 -10.13
C GLU A 93 20.85 12.61 -9.41
N GLU A 94 19.54 12.42 -9.47
CA GLU A 94 18.56 13.26 -8.76
C GLU A 94 18.76 13.21 -7.23
N LEU A 95 18.97 12.02 -6.65
CA LEU A 95 19.21 11.89 -5.21
C LEU A 95 20.57 12.48 -4.79
N LEU A 96 21.59 12.37 -5.62
CA LEU A 96 22.88 13.01 -5.38
C LEU A 96 22.79 14.54 -5.43
N SER A 97 21.94 15.08 -6.30
CA SER A 97 21.77 16.54 -6.42
C SER A 97 21.21 17.21 -5.15
N ILE A 98 20.54 16.46 -4.29
CA ILE A 98 19.91 16.95 -3.05
C ILE A 98 20.66 16.57 -1.77
N ILE A 99 21.81 15.89 -1.89
CA ILE A 99 22.51 15.20 -0.80
C ILE A 99 22.84 16.12 0.38
N GLU A 100 23.21 17.37 0.13
CA GLU A 100 23.62 18.34 1.17
C GLU A 100 22.51 18.68 2.17
N VAL A 101 21.26 18.53 1.74
CA VAL A 101 20.08 18.88 2.55
C VAL A 101 19.15 17.69 2.78
N ALA A 102 19.56 16.49 2.35
CA ALA A 102 18.74 15.31 2.41
C ALA A 102 18.54 14.80 3.84
N ASP A 103 17.31 14.52 4.17
CA ASP A 103 16.89 13.60 5.20
C ASP A 103 16.13 12.42 4.56
N TYR A 104 15.81 11.39 5.34
CA TYR A 104 15.15 10.22 4.81
C TYR A 104 13.78 10.53 4.18
N ALA A 105 13.04 11.46 4.76
CA ALA A 105 11.72 11.86 4.25
C ALA A 105 11.85 12.52 2.88
N LEU A 106 12.82 13.41 2.69
CA LEU A 106 13.06 14.06 1.41
C LEU A 106 13.54 13.06 0.35
N ILE A 107 14.46 12.15 0.69
CA ILE A 107 14.89 11.05 -0.20
C ILE A 107 13.67 10.25 -0.67
N CYS A 108 12.80 9.82 0.24
CA CYS A 108 11.59 9.08 -0.12
C CYS A 108 10.65 9.90 -1.01
N LYS A 109 10.38 11.17 -0.66
CA LYS A 109 9.54 12.05 -1.47
C LYS A 109 10.11 12.26 -2.87
N THR A 110 11.42 12.41 -3.01
CA THR A 110 12.09 12.56 -4.31
C THR A 110 11.88 11.31 -5.17
N VAL A 111 12.01 10.11 -4.59
CA VAL A 111 11.72 8.85 -5.31
C VAL A 111 10.26 8.79 -5.80
N LEU A 112 9.29 9.14 -4.94
CA LEU A 112 7.88 9.15 -5.36
C LEU A 112 7.63 10.21 -6.44
N TYR A 113 8.25 11.38 -6.29
CA TYR A 113 8.11 12.51 -7.21
C TYR A 113 8.59 12.19 -8.63
N GLN A 114 9.57 11.26 -8.80
CA GLN A 114 9.99 10.79 -10.13
C GLN A 114 8.86 10.12 -10.92
N MET A 115 7.79 9.66 -10.25
CA MET A 115 6.61 9.10 -10.90
C MET A 115 5.64 10.16 -11.47
N ARG A 116 5.99 11.46 -11.38
CA ARG A 116 5.12 12.56 -11.84
C ARG A 116 4.85 12.57 -13.35
N LYS A 117 5.71 11.92 -14.15
CA LYS A 117 5.64 11.92 -15.61
C LYS A 117 5.44 13.35 -16.15
N ASP A 118 4.38 13.58 -16.94
CA ASP A 118 4.06 14.85 -17.56
C ASP A 118 3.21 15.79 -16.66
N LYS A 119 3.13 15.54 -15.36
CA LYS A 119 2.39 16.39 -14.42
C LYS A 119 3.17 17.66 -14.11
N ASN A 120 2.68 18.79 -14.60
CA ASN A 120 3.35 20.09 -14.45
C ASN A 120 3.31 20.61 -13.02
N GLU A 121 2.20 20.35 -12.30
CA GLU A 121 2.03 20.82 -10.93
C GLU A 121 1.56 19.70 -10.02
N VAL A 122 2.51 19.12 -9.29
CA VAL A 122 2.20 18.12 -8.25
C VAL A 122 1.85 18.85 -6.96
N MET A 123 0.71 18.50 -6.37
CA MET A 123 0.23 19.04 -5.09
C MET A 123 0.31 18.03 -3.96
N VAL A 124 0.28 16.72 -4.25
CA VAL A 124 0.31 15.65 -3.23
C VAL A 124 0.96 14.38 -3.77
N LEU A 125 1.69 13.69 -2.90
CA LEU A 125 2.25 12.36 -3.13
C LEU A 125 1.43 11.32 -2.37
N VAL A 126 1.01 10.26 -3.06
CA VAL A 126 0.20 9.18 -2.50
C VAL A 126 0.96 7.86 -2.63
N ASP A 127 1.22 7.20 -1.51
CA ASP A 127 1.79 5.86 -1.46
C ASP A 127 0.70 4.83 -1.16
N LYS A 128 0.57 3.84 -2.04
CA LYS A 128 -0.44 2.79 -1.89
C LYS A 128 0.20 1.45 -1.54
N ASN A 129 0.15 1.13 -0.26
CA ASN A 129 0.60 -0.16 0.26
C ASN A 129 -0.34 -0.62 1.39
N PRO A 130 -1.22 -1.61 1.16
CA PRO A 130 -2.14 -2.10 2.20
C PRO A 130 -1.41 -2.50 3.50
N ALA A 131 -0.22 -3.12 3.40
CA ALA A 131 0.55 -3.51 4.58
C ALA A 131 1.06 -2.32 5.42
N ASN A 132 1.05 -1.10 4.89
CA ASN A 132 1.32 0.11 5.67
C ASN A 132 0.34 0.30 6.84
N SER A 133 -0.83 -0.39 6.82
CA SER A 133 -1.75 -0.49 7.95
C SER A 133 -1.07 -0.91 9.24
N LEU A 134 -0.08 -1.81 9.17
CA LEU A 134 0.69 -2.28 10.33
C LEU A 134 1.78 -1.29 10.78
N PHE A 135 2.03 -0.23 10.00
CA PHE A 135 3.16 0.68 10.19
C PHE A 135 2.76 2.16 10.27
N VAL A 136 1.49 2.48 10.50
CA VAL A 136 0.97 3.86 10.55
C VAL A 136 1.80 4.74 11.50
N LYS A 137 2.09 4.27 12.73
CA LYS A 137 2.94 5.04 13.68
C LYS A 137 4.37 5.26 13.17
N LYS A 138 4.92 4.34 12.38
CA LYS A 138 6.23 4.53 11.74
C LYS A 138 6.16 5.57 10.63
N LEU A 139 5.12 5.54 9.81
CA LEU A 139 4.90 6.52 8.74
C LEU A 139 4.72 7.94 9.32
N LEU A 140 3.96 8.09 10.41
CA LEU A 140 3.84 9.36 11.13
C LEU A 140 5.18 9.87 11.71
N ARG A 141 6.08 8.96 12.09
CA ARG A 141 7.44 9.36 12.52
C ARG A 141 8.28 9.88 11.37
N ILE A 142 8.13 9.32 10.16
CA ILE A 142 8.87 9.73 8.96
C ILE A 142 8.23 10.99 8.36
N PHE A 143 6.90 11.05 8.32
CA PHE A 143 6.10 12.13 7.74
C PHE A 143 5.04 12.60 8.76
N PRO A 144 5.39 13.48 9.70
CA PRO A 144 4.52 13.86 10.82
C PRO A 144 3.16 14.43 10.39
N GLU A 145 3.09 15.08 9.22
CA GLU A 145 1.89 15.74 8.69
C GLU A 145 1.09 14.86 7.71
N SER A 146 1.44 13.57 7.58
CA SER A 146 0.78 12.68 6.62
C SER A 146 -0.68 12.43 6.96
N LYS A 147 -1.48 12.23 5.91
CA LYS A 147 -2.89 11.82 5.96
C LYS A 147 -3.03 10.38 5.48
N PHE A 148 -4.11 9.73 5.89
CA PHE A 148 -4.36 8.32 5.60
C PHE A 148 -5.75 8.15 4.99
N ILE A 149 -5.83 7.43 3.87
CA ILE A 149 -7.08 7.00 3.26
C ILE A 149 -7.26 5.54 3.66
N HIS A 150 -8.21 5.28 4.56
CA HIS A 150 -8.52 3.95 5.04
C HIS A 150 -9.67 3.36 4.23
N LEU A 151 -9.33 2.47 3.29
CA LEU A 151 -10.30 1.79 2.45
C LEU A 151 -10.68 0.43 3.05
N VAL A 152 -11.93 0.29 3.44
CA VAL A 152 -12.51 -0.91 4.04
C VAL A 152 -13.50 -1.53 3.07
N ARG A 153 -13.55 -2.85 3.01
CA ARG A 153 -14.50 -3.63 2.20
C ARG A 153 -15.14 -4.70 3.05
N GLU A 154 -16.36 -5.08 2.69
CA GLU A 154 -17.09 -6.19 3.31
C GLU A 154 -16.18 -7.43 3.49
N PRO A 155 -16.06 -7.97 4.73
CA PRO A 155 -15.07 -9.00 5.04
C PRO A 155 -15.20 -10.26 4.20
N LYS A 156 -16.42 -10.74 3.89
CA LYS A 156 -16.63 -11.95 3.10
C LYS A 156 -16.17 -11.76 1.65
N ASP A 157 -16.43 -10.60 1.03
CA ASP A 157 -15.93 -10.28 -0.30
C ASP A 157 -14.40 -10.13 -0.32
N CYS A 158 -13.84 -9.55 0.73
CA CYS A 158 -12.39 -9.43 0.87
C CYS A 158 -11.73 -10.81 1.02
N VAL A 159 -12.27 -11.69 1.89
CA VAL A 159 -11.80 -13.06 2.09
C VAL A 159 -11.92 -13.87 0.80
N ASN A 160 -13.07 -13.83 0.12
CA ASN A 160 -13.30 -14.47 -1.17
C ASN A 160 -12.25 -14.05 -2.21
N ALA A 161 -12.00 -12.75 -2.34
CA ALA A 161 -11.01 -12.20 -3.28
C ALA A 161 -9.57 -12.64 -2.95
N HIS A 162 -9.25 -12.83 -1.67
CA HIS A 162 -7.96 -13.39 -1.24
C HIS A 162 -7.83 -14.87 -1.60
N ILE A 163 -8.85 -15.70 -1.31
CA ILE A 163 -8.86 -17.13 -1.63
C ILE A 163 -8.65 -17.32 -3.13
N LYS A 164 -9.40 -16.62 -3.96
CA LYS A 164 -9.28 -16.69 -5.42
C LYS A 164 -7.90 -16.25 -5.93
N ARG A 165 -7.37 -15.18 -5.38
CA ARG A 165 -6.10 -14.60 -5.81
C ARG A 165 -4.90 -15.50 -5.57
N PHE A 166 -4.85 -16.12 -4.40
CA PHE A 166 -3.68 -16.89 -3.96
C PHE A 166 -3.87 -18.40 -4.09
N ASN A 167 -5.04 -18.85 -4.52
CA ASN A 167 -5.44 -20.26 -4.56
C ASN A 167 -5.13 -20.99 -3.22
N LYS A 168 -5.28 -20.25 -2.10
CA LYS A 168 -4.98 -20.74 -0.75
C LYS A 168 -6.21 -20.62 0.12
N LYS A 169 -6.74 -21.76 0.52
CA LYS A 169 -7.94 -21.84 1.33
C LYS A 169 -7.64 -21.86 2.83
N ASN A 170 -7.09 -20.78 3.36
CA ASN A 170 -6.93 -20.59 4.80
C ASN A 170 -7.85 -19.46 5.29
N THR A 171 -9.15 -19.70 5.24
CA THR A 171 -10.17 -18.73 5.59
C THR A 171 -10.00 -18.17 6.98
N PHE A 172 -9.62 -19.00 7.96
CA PHE A 172 -9.33 -18.54 9.33
C PHE A 172 -8.24 -17.44 9.37
N PHE A 173 -7.15 -17.67 8.69
CA PHE A 173 -6.04 -16.72 8.65
C PHE A 173 -6.44 -15.44 7.92
N ILE A 174 -7.12 -15.56 6.76
CA ILE A 174 -7.50 -14.41 5.94
C ILE A 174 -8.53 -13.54 6.67
N ALA A 175 -9.49 -14.15 7.39
CA ALA A 175 -10.45 -13.42 8.20
C ALA A 175 -9.75 -12.66 9.36
N ARG A 176 -8.76 -13.28 10.02
CA ARG A 176 -7.92 -12.59 11.03
C ARG A 176 -7.08 -11.48 10.43
N TYR A 177 -6.54 -11.70 9.24
CA TYR A 177 -5.79 -10.70 8.48
C TYR A 177 -6.65 -9.45 8.20
N TRP A 178 -7.93 -9.65 7.80
CA TRP A 178 -8.87 -8.54 7.61
C TRP A 178 -9.07 -7.74 8.90
N VAL A 179 -9.36 -8.41 10.02
CA VAL A 179 -9.53 -7.75 11.32
C VAL A 179 -8.24 -7.02 11.74
N GLY A 180 -7.10 -7.70 11.70
CA GLY A 180 -5.85 -7.15 12.20
C GLY A 180 -5.36 -5.91 11.44
N PHE A 181 -5.53 -5.89 10.11
CA PHE A 181 -5.14 -4.73 9.30
C PHE A 181 -6.02 -3.52 9.57
N ASN A 182 -7.33 -3.71 9.65
CA ASN A 182 -8.26 -2.63 9.93
C ASN A 182 -8.12 -2.15 11.38
N ASP A 183 -7.95 -3.05 12.34
CA ASP A 183 -7.75 -2.73 13.75
C ASP A 183 -6.46 -1.94 14.00
N ALA A 184 -5.37 -2.29 13.30
CA ALA A 184 -4.12 -1.55 13.40
C ALA A 184 -4.26 -0.08 12.95
N VAL A 185 -5.09 0.18 11.92
CA VAL A 185 -5.42 1.53 11.47
C VAL A 185 -6.35 2.22 12.47
N GLU A 186 -7.44 1.56 12.90
CA GLU A 186 -8.44 2.15 13.80
C GLU A 186 -7.83 2.57 15.15
N ARG A 187 -6.85 1.83 15.68
CA ARG A 187 -6.15 2.22 16.92
C ARG A 187 -5.45 3.55 16.80
N VAL A 188 -4.78 3.82 15.69
CA VAL A 188 -4.09 5.11 15.48
C VAL A 188 -5.09 6.20 15.14
N LYS A 189 -6.12 5.89 14.36
CA LYS A 189 -7.18 6.84 14.01
C LYS A 189 -7.90 7.39 15.26
N GLN A 190 -8.04 6.60 16.32
CA GLN A 190 -8.64 7.08 17.59
C GLN A 190 -7.80 8.19 18.24
N GLU A 191 -6.47 8.20 18.02
CA GLU A 191 -5.55 9.20 18.57
C GLU A 191 -5.55 10.51 17.74
N ILE A 192 -5.75 10.41 16.41
CA ILE A 192 -5.66 11.53 15.45
C ILE A 192 -6.70 11.41 14.33
N PRO A 193 -8.01 11.42 14.63
CA PRO A 193 -9.07 11.12 13.66
C PRO A 193 -9.09 12.05 12.44
N GLU A 194 -8.67 13.30 12.59
CA GLU A 194 -8.63 14.31 11.52
C GLU A 194 -7.62 13.98 10.41
N ARG A 195 -6.69 13.06 10.67
CA ARG A 195 -5.71 12.58 9.69
C ARG A 195 -6.23 11.43 8.84
N PHE A 196 -7.45 10.92 9.08
CA PHE A 196 -7.99 9.75 8.43
C PHE A 196 -9.27 10.03 7.66
N PHE A 197 -9.30 9.63 6.40
CA PHE A 197 -10.50 9.52 5.59
C PHE A 197 -10.86 8.03 5.44
N THR A 198 -11.87 7.57 6.19
CA THR A 198 -12.34 6.20 6.07
C THR A 198 -13.47 6.14 5.05
N MET A 199 -13.34 5.22 4.08
CA MET A 199 -14.33 4.98 3.05
C MET A 199 -14.63 3.49 2.91
N LEU A 200 -15.89 3.16 2.69
CA LEU A 200 -16.31 1.80 2.37
C LEU A 200 -16.23 1.58 0.86
N TYR A 201 -15.70 0.43 0.44
CA TYR A 201 -15.56 0.08 -0.97
C TYR A 201 -16.91 0.13 -1.69
N GLU A 202 -17.95 -0.36 -1.03
CA GLU A 202 -19.31 -0.45 -1.57
C GLU A 202 -19.89 0.94 -1.86
N ASP A 203 -19.72 1.89 -0.94
CA ASP A 203 -20.15 3.27 -1.12
C ASP A 203 -19.30 3.97 -2.20
N PHE A 204 -18.00 3.70 -2.20
CA PHE A 204 -17.07 4.24 -3.19
C PHE A 204 -17.47 3.86 -4.62
N VAL A 205 -17.73 2.58 -4.91
CA VAL A 205 -18.03 2.16 -6.28
C VAL A 205 -19.45 2.55 -6.74
N ARG A 206 -20.39 2.71 -5.80
CA ARG A 206 -21.77 3.15 -6.10
C ARG A 206 -21.85 4.67 -6.31
N ASN A 207 -21.04 5.44 -5.59
CA ASN A 207 -21.06 6.90 -5.56
C ASN A 207 -19.66 7.46 -5.81
N ALA A 208 -19.00 6.96 -6.87
CA ALA A 208 -17.58 7.17 -7.09
C ALA A 208 -17.20 8.66 -7.16
N GLU A 209 -17.90 9.45 -7.97
CA GLU A 209 -17.61 10.87 -8.16
C GLU A 209 -17.77 11.65 -6.85
N GLN A 210 -18.90 11.48 -6.15
CA GLN A 210 -19.13 12.16 -4.87
C GLN A 210 -18.09 11.80 -3.82
N THR A 211 -17.67 10.53 -3.81
CA THR A 211 -16.62 10.05 -2.90
C THR A 211 -15.27 10.68 -3.24
N MET A 212 -14.95 10.79 -4.53
CA MET A 212 -13.70 11.42 -4.97
C MET A 212 -13.69 12.93 -4.71
N VAL A 213 -14.82 13.63 -4.86
CA VAL A 213 -14.93 15.04 -4.45
C VAL A 213 -14.59 15.24 -2.96
N LYS A 214 -15.19 14.42 -2.08
CA LYS A 214 -14.90 14.47 -0.64
C LYS A 214 -13.44 14.13 -0.33
N LEU A 215 -12.90 13.14 -1.03
CA LEU A 215 -11.51 12.74 -0.87
C LEU A 215 -10.53 13.83 -1.31
N CYS A 216 -10.76 14.46 -2.45
CA CYS A 216 -9.96 15.59 -2.94
C CYS A 216 -9.97 16.74 -1.92
N SER A 217 -11.14 17.08 -1.37
CA SER A 217 -11.25 18.07 -0.30
C SER A 217 -10.43 17.68 0.94
N PHE A 218 -10.49 16.40 1.37
CA PHE A 218 -9.73 15.91 2.51
C PHE A 218 -8.22 16.03 2.30
N ILE A 219 -7.71 15.73 1.09
CA ILE A 219 -6.28 15.83 0.78
C ILE A 219 -5.83 17.22 0.30
N ASN A 220 -6.74 18.21 0.33
CA ASN A 220 -6.51 19.60 -0.07
C ASN A 220 -6.08 19.75 -1.54
N VAL A 221 -6.73 19.01 -2.45
CA VAL A 221 -6.54 19.11 -3.89
C VAL A 221 -7.88 19.48 -4.52
N PRO A 222 -7.95 20.44 -5.46
CA PRO A 222 -9.18 20.72 -6.22
C PRO A 222 -9.68 19.46 -6.92
N PHE A 223 -10.99 19.24 -6.99
CA PHE A 223 -11.52 18.15 -7.78
C PHE A 223 -11.34 18.41 -9.28
N ASP A 224 -10.81 17.42 -9.99
CA ASP A 224 -10.73 17.41 -11.45
C ASP A 224 -11.41 16.14 -11.96
N SER A 225 -12.34 16.28 -12.92
CA SER A 225 -13.10 15.16 -13.47
C SER A 225 -12.23 14.08 -14.13
N LYS A 226 -11.00 14.41 -14.53
CA LYS A 226 -10.02 13.45 -15.05
C LYS A 226 -9.73 12.33 -14.04
N ILE A 227 -9.90 12.57 -12.73
CA ILE A 227 -9.74 11.54 -11.69
C ILE A 227 -10.69 10.35 -11.89
N MET A 228 -11.83 10.58 -12.58
CA MET A 228 -12.78 9.51 -12.90
C MET A 228 -12.37 8.68 -14.11
N GLN A 229 -11.34 9.10 -14.85
CA GLN A 229 -10.79 8.38 -15.97
C GLN A 229 -9.77 7.36 -15.48
N ASN A 230 -10.14 6.08 -15.50
CA ASN A 230 -9.22 5.03 -15.12
C ASN A 230 -8.14 4.83 -16.19
N GLN A 231 -6.93 5.30 -15.95
CA GLN A 231 -5.79 5.19 -16.88
C GLN A 231 -5.07 3.84 -16.83
N PHE A 232 -5.49 2.91 -15.98
CA PHE A 232 -4.81 1.61 -15.87
C PHE A 232 -4.78 0.84 -17.21
N PRO A 233 -5.84 0.79 -18.01
CA PRO A 233 -5.80 0.15 -19.33
C PRO A 233 -4.72 0.70 -20.26
N GLU A 234 -4.50 2.02 -20.22
CA GLU A 234 -3.49 2.71 -21.02
C GLU A 234 -2.06 2.46 -20.53
N MET A 235 -1.90 2.22 -19.22
CA MET A 235 -0.61 1.89 -18.63
C MET A 235 -0.21 0.43 -18.84
N LEU A 236 -1.16 -0.47 -19.05
CA LEU A 236 -0.90 -1.91 -19.15
C LEU A 236 0.13 -2.27 -20.25
N PRO A 237 0.13 -1.67 -21.44
CA PRO A 237 1.14 -1.94 -22.47
C PRO A 237 2.57 -1.65 -22.03
N LEU A 238 2.80 -0.69 -21.12
CA LEU A 238 4.12 -0.35 -20.61
C LEU A 238 4.77 -1.48 -19.79
N TYR A 239 3.96 -2.43 -19.33
CA TYR A 239 4.43 -3.58 -18.55
C TYR A 239 4.67 -4.84 -19.40
N LYS A 240 4.40 -4.83 -20.73
CA LYS A 240 4.46 -6.01 -21.59
C LYS A 240 5.83 -6.71 -21.58
N GLU A 241 6.90 -5.94 -21.48
CA GLU A 241 8.27 -6.47 -21.45
C GLU A 241 8.70 -6.92 -20.04
N ASN A 242 7.88 -6.67 -19.03
CA ASN A 242 8.20 -7.07 -17.67
C ASN A 242 7.83 -8.54 -17.44
N LYS A 243 8.75 -9.31 -16.86
CA LYS A 243 8.51 -10.74 -16.52
C LYS A 243 7.28 -10.97 -15.63
N THR A 244 6.79 -9.91 -14.99
CA THR A 244 5.59 -9.95 -14.13
C THR A 244 4.31 -9.52 -14.85
N PHE A 245 4.35 -9.25 -16.16
CA PHE A 245 3.22 -8.72 -16.94
C PHE A 245 1.94 -9.55 -16.80
N GLU A 246 2.02 -10.86 -17.04
CA GLU A 246 0.85 -11.75 -16.92
C GLU A 246 0.28 -11.74 -15.50
N ARG A 247 1.14 -11.68 -14.49
CA ARG A 247 0.72 -11.56 -13.11
C ARG A 247 0.01 -10.22 -12.84
N ILE A 248 0.50 -9.13 -13.40
CA ILE A 248 -0.11 -7.78 -13.29
C ILE A 248 -1.49 -7.80 -13.93
N LYS A 249 -1.62 -8.32 -15.14
CA LYS A 249 -2.87 -8.43 -15.88
C LYS A 249 -3.93 -9.21 -15.10
N ILE A 250 -3.60 -10.42 -14.64
CA ILE A 250 -4.51 -11.26 -13.86
C ILE A 250 -4.92 -10.59 -12.53
N VAL A 251 -3.97 -9.93 -11.85
CA VAL A 251 -4.22 -9.26 -10.56
C VAL A 251 -5.19 -8.09 -10.70
N HIS A 252 -5.14 -7.42 -11.84
CA HIS A 252 -5.81 -6.14 -12.06
C HIS A 252 -6.87 -6.18 -13.17
N GLU A 253 -7.33 -7.38 -13.54
CA GLU A 253 -8.35 -7.57 -14.58
C GLU A 253 -9.60 -6.68 -14.33
N GLY A 254 -10.02 -6.54 -13.08
CA GLY A 254 -11.12 -5.65 -12.71
C GLY A 254 -10.89 -4.15 -12.95
N LEU A 255 -9.64 -3.73 -13.24
CA LEU A 255 -9.32 -2.35 -13.58
C LEU A 255 -9.42 -2.07 -15.10
N LEU A 256 -9.64 -3.10 -15.90
CA LEU A 256 -9.82 -2.96 -17.36
C LEU A 256 -11.22 -2.49 -17.73
N SER A 257 -12.15 -2.47 -16.78
CA SER A 257 -13.53 -2.05 -16.95
C SER A 257 -13.82 -0.74 -16.21
N PRO A 258 -14.83 0.02 -16.62
CA PRO A 258 -15.32 1.16 -15.85
C PRO A 258 -15.67 0.76 -14.40
N ILE A 259 -15.65 1.75 -13.50
CA ILE A 259 -16.05 1.53 -12.10
C ILE A 259 -17.47 1.01 -12.06
N ASN A 260 -17.68 -0.09 -11.37
CA ASN A 260 -18.98 -0.70 -11.19
C ASN A 260 -19.05 -1.49 -9.87
N ASP A 261 -20.24 -1.87 -9.49
CA ASP A 261 -20.54 -2.58 -8.25
C ASP A 261 -20.52 -4.12 -8.37
N SER A 262 -20.18 -4.66 -9.54
CA SER A 262 -20.20 -6.11 -9.84
C SER A 262 -19.35 -6.96 -8.90
N ASN A 263 -18.46 -6.34 -8.15
CA ASN A 263 -17.61 -7.02 -7.15
C ASN A 263 -18.24 -7.01 -5.74
N ILE A 264 -19.41 -6.39 -5.55
CA ILE A 264 -20.14 -6.40 -4.28
C ILE A 264 -20.95 -7.68 -4.17
N GLY A 265 -20.85 -8.36 -3.04
CA GLY A 265 -21.62 -9.56 -2.76
C GLY A 265 -21.22 -10.80 -3.56
N LYS A 266 -20.09 -10.80 -4.25
CA LYS A 266 -19.57 -11.98 -4.98
C LYS A 266 -19.41 -13.20 -4.09
N TRP A 267 -19.14 -13.00 -2.81
CA TRP A 267 -19.03 -14.08 -1.85
C TRP A 267 -20.30 -14.94 -1.79
N LYS A 268 -21.50 -14.38 -2.02
CA LYS A 268 -22.78 -15.11 -2.01
C LYS A 268 -22.82 -16.25 -3.04
N LYS A 269 -22.13 -16.06 -4.18
CA LYS A 269 -22.04 -17.04 -5.25
C LYS A 269 -20.82 -17.97 -5.12
N ASP A 270 -19.73 -17.47 -4.55
CA ASP A 270 -18.41 -18.07 -4.69
C ASP A 270 -17.94 -18.81 -3.43
N MET A 271 -18.43 -18.42 -2.23
CA MET A 271 -18.00 -19.03 -0.97
C MET A 271 -18.95 -20.13 -0.54
N ASP A 272 -18.40 -21.21 -0.02
CA ASP A 272 -19.20 -22.24 0.64
C ASP A 272 -19.66 -21.79 2.06
N THR A 273 -20.72 -22.43 2.58
CA THR A 273 -21.31 -22.11 3.88
C THR A 273 -20.29 -22.17 5.02
N ARG A 274 -19.31 -23.07 4.93
CA ARG A 274 -18.26 -23.21 5.94
C ARG A 274 -17.34 -21.97 5.97
N ASP A 275 -16.89 -21.51 4.82
CA ASP A 275 -16.01 -20.35 4.71
C ASP A 275 -16.74 -19.07 5.13
N VAL A 276 -18.01 -18.93 4.79
CA VAL A 276 -18.87 -17.85 5.28
C VAL A 276 -18.97 -17.87 6.80
N SER A 277 -19.31 -19.03 7.40
CA SER A 277 -19.44 -19.17 8.86
C SER A 277 -18.12 -18.88 9.59
N ILE A 278 -16.97 -19.32 9.05
CA ILE A 278 -15.65 -19.02 9.60
C ILE A 278 -15.39 -17.51 9.56
N THR A 279 -15.63 -16.89 8.41
CA THR A 279 -15.41 -15.45 8.23
C THR A 279 -16.26 -14.66 9.22
N GLU A 280 -17.55 -14.92 9.29
CA GLU A 280 -18.46 -14.22 10.19
C GLU A 280 -18.14 -14.46 11.68
N SER A 281 -17.75 -15.66 12.06
CA SER A 281 -17.36 -15.94 13.45
C SER A 281 -16.14 -15.13 13.92
N ILE A 282 -15.29 -14.72 12.99
CA ILE A 282 -14.09 -13.95 13.29
C ILE A 282 -14.32 -12.44 13.15
N THR A 283 -15.10 -12.03 12.14
CA THR A 283 -15.15 -10.62 11.72
C THR A 283 -16.42 -9.90 12.17
N SER A 284 -17.56 -10.57 12.35
CA SER A 284 -18.88 -9.91 12.44
C SER A 284 -19.00 -8.88 13.55
N SER A 285 -18.55 -9.19 14.77
CA SER A 285 -18.65 -8.23 15.88
C SER A 285 -17.83 -6.96 15.61
N TYR A 286 -16.62 -7.12 15.11
CA TYR A 286 -15.74 -6.00 14.77
C TYR A 286 -16.27 -5.23 13.54
N ALA A 287 -16.66 -5.93 12.48
CA ALA A 287 -17.15 -5.35 11.25
C ALA A 287 -18.46 -4.56 11.45
N LEU A 288 -19.39 -5.09 12.25
CA LEU A 288 -20.63 -4.39 12.60
C LEU A 288 -20.36 -3.14 13.43
N SER A 289 -19.57 -3.27 14.49
CA SER A 289 -19.32 -2.15 15.43
C SER A 289 -18.54 -0.99 14.82
N LYS A 290 -17.65 -1.28 13.84
CA LYS A 290 -16.78 -0.26 13.23
C LYS A 290 -17.31 0.27 11.90
N TYR A 291 -17.97 -0.57 11.10
CA TYR A 291 -18.28 -0.24 9.70
C TYR A 291 -19.73 -0.54 9.31
N GLY A 292 -20.55 -1.08 10.22
CA GLY A 292 -21.95 -1.38 9.94
C GLY A 292 -22.19 -2.64 9.11
N TYR A 293 -21.18 -3.48 8.86
CA TYR A 293 -21.35 -4.73 8.12
C TYR A 293 -22.06 -5.78 8.99
N ALA A 294 -23.32 -6.04 8.68
CA ALA A 294 -24.13 -7.00 9.40
C ALA A 294 -23.79 -8.45 9.05
N LYS A 295 -24.08 -9.35 10.00
CA LYS A 295 -24.08 -10.78 9.76
C LYS A 295 -25.28 -11.16 8.90
N GLU A 296 -25.04 -11.91 7.81
CA GLU A 296 -26.12 -12.31 6.88
C GLU A 296 -26.43 -13.81 6.90
N SER A 297 -25.54 -14.66 7.46
CA SER A 297 -25.78 -16.11 7.46
C SER A 297 -26.76 -16.54 8.55
N GLY A 298 -27.82 -17.28 8.16
CA GLY A 298 -28.74 -17.95 9.08
C GLY A 298 -28.16 -19.26 9.64
N ASP A 299 -27.40 -19.98 8.84
CA ASP A 299 -26.85 -21.29 9.18
C ASP A 299 -25.57 -21.18 9.99
N ARG A 300 -25.57 -21.77 11.18
CA ARG A 300 -24.40 -21.74 12.08
C ARG A 300 -23.68 -23.08 12.05
N ILE A 301 -22.54 -23.12 11.39
CA ILE A 301 -21.53 -24.14 11.67
C ILE A 301 -20.85 -23.78 12.99
N THR A 302 -20.96 -24.64 13.99
CA THR A 302 -20.27 -24.45 15.27
C THR A 302 -18.75 -24.53 15.06
N ILE A 303 -18.07 -23.39 15.21
CA ILE A 303 -16.62 -23.32 15.18
C ILE A 303 -16.12 -23.39 16.60
N THR A 304 -15.29 -24.39 16.89
CA THR A 304 -14.76 -24.59 18.23
C THR A 304 -13.86 -23.41 18.64
N TYR A 305 -13.92 -23.01 19.91
CA TYR A 305 -13.06 -21.98 20.49
C TYR A 305 -11.57 -22.22 20.21
N PHE A 306 -11.15 -23.49 20.27
CA PHE A 306 -9.76 -23.87 19.97
C PHE A 306 -9.32 -23.47 18.55
N ARG A 307 -10.16 -23.64 17.53
CA ARG A 307 -9.85 -23.23 16.15
C ARG A 307 -9.74 -21.71 16.02
N LEU A 308 -10.61 -20.97 16.71
CA LEU A 308 -10.55 -19.50 16.75
C LEU A 308 -9.29 -19.01 17.44
N LEU A 309 -8.90 -19.62 18.58
CA LEU A 309 -7.69 -19.30 19.32
C LEU A 309 -6.44 -19.60 18.45
N ARG A 310 -6.38 -20.79 17.86
CA ARG A 310 -5.29 -21.18 16.96
C ARG A 310 -5.12 -20.20 15.81
N SER A 311 -6.22 -19.77 15.19
CA SER A 311 -6.16 -18.80 14.09
C SER A 311 -5.63 -17.44 14.54
N LYS A 312 -5.97 -17.02 15.77
CA LYS A 312 -5.45 -15.79 16.36
C LYS A 312 -3.94 -15.88 16.57
N ILE A 313 -3.46 -16.95 17.21
CA ILE A 313 -2.03 -17.19 17.43
C ILE A 313 -1.27 -17.21 16.09
N GLN A 314 -1.82 -17.89 15.07
CA GLN A 314 -1.21 -17.95 13.74
C GLN A 314 -1.08 -16.56 13.11
N TYR A 315 -2.10 -15.72 13.24
CA TYR A 315 -2.07 -14.36 12.73
C TYR A 315 -1.06 -13.49 13.52
N ASP A 316 -1.12 -13.51 14.84
CA ASP A 316 -0.24 -12.71 15.72
C ASP A 316 1.24 -13.07 15.48
N THR A 317 1.54 -14.36 15.31
CA THR A 317 2.86 -14.86 14.95
C THR A 317 3.31 -14.36 13.58
N TRP A 318 2.45 -14.44 12.58
CA TRP A 318 2.74 -13.94 11.24
C TRP A 318 2.94 -12.43 11.23
N GLU A 319 2.13 -11.67 11.95
CA GLU A 319 2.26 -10.21 12.07
C GLU A 319 3.59 -9.83 12.72
N TYR A 320 3.97 -10.51 13.80
CA TYR A 320 5.26 -10.32 14.47
C TYR A 320 6.44 -10.55 13.52
N PHE A 321 6.47 -11.69 12.83
CA PHE A 321 7.54 -11.99 11.87
C PHE A 321 7.52 -11.07 10.66
N THR A 322 6.35 -10.60 10.22
CA THR A 322 6.26 -9.61 9.16
C THR A 322 6.90 -8.29 9.58
N LYS A 323 6.57 -7.79 10.76
CA LYS A 323 7.20 -6.57 11.32
C LYS A 323 8.70 -6.73 11.50
N LEU A 324 9.15 -7.90 11.99
CA LEU A 324 10.57 -8.22 12.14
C LEU A 324 11.28 -8.28 10.79
N ARG A 325 10.71 -8.95 9.79
CA ARG A 325 11.24 -8.99 8.41
C ARG A 325 11.42 -7.59 7.82
N PHE A 326 10.45 -6.71 8.01
CA PHE A 326 10.54 -5.32 7.57
C PHE A 326 11.64 -4.55 8.34
N ALA A 327 11.82 -4.85 9.62
CA ALA A 327 12.87 -4.21 10.42
C ALA A 327 14.29 -4.68 10.03
N THR A 328 14.45 -5.94 9.59
CA THR A 328 15.75 -6.56 9.29
C THR A 328 16.07 -6.61 7.80
N TYR A 329 15.18 -6.19 6.92
CA TYR A 329 15.34 -6.35 5.48
C TYR A 329 16.61 -5.69 4.94
N ALA A 330 16.83 -4.43 5.27
CA ALA A 330 18.00 -3.69 4.81
C ALA A 330 19.32 -4.30 5.36
N PHE A 331 19.29 -4.76 6.62
CA PHE A 331 20.43 -5.46 7.24
C PHE A 331 20.75 -6.77 6.52
N ASN A 332 19.74 -7.61 6.26
CA ASN A 332 19.91 -8.89 5.56
C ASN A 332 20.43 -8.70 4.13
N MET A 333 19.97 -7.66 3.45
CA MET A 333 20.41 -7.33 2.11
C MET A 333 21.88 -6.89 2.10
N TYR A 334 22.26 -6.02 3.02
CA TYR A 334 23.64 -5.58 3.20
C TYR A 334 24.58 -6.76 3.51
N TYR A 335 24.18 -7.65 4.42
CA TYR A 335 24.96 -8.82 4.81
C TYR A 335 25.15 -9.81 3.65
N ARG A 336 24.12 -10.06 2.85
CA ARG A 336 24.19 -10.91 1.64
C ARG A 336 25.16 -10.32 0.61
N LYS A 337 25.09 -9.01 0.36
CA LYS A 337 25.95 -8.32 -0.61
C LYS A 337 27.43 -8.36 -0.19
N ARG A 338 27.70 -8.27 1.12
CA ARG A 338 29.03 -8.40 1.67
C ARG A 338 29.56 -9.83 1.54
N LYS A 339 28.78 -10.85 1.85
CA LYS A 339 29.16 -12.26 1.65
C LYS A 339 29.44 -12.61 0.19
N SER A 340 28.66 -12.09 -0.75
CA SER A 340 28.90 -12.32 -2.17
C SER A 340 30.20 -11.67 -2.67
N LYS A 341 30.57 -10.51 -2.14
CA LYS A 341 31.85 -9.85 -2.45
C LYS A 341 33.05 -10.55 -1.80
N GLU A 342 32.85 -11.18 -0.64
CA GLU A 342 33.90 -11.91 0.09
C GLU A 342 34.04 -13.39 -0.35
N GLY A 343 33.27 -13.84 -1.36
CA GLY A 343 33.39 -15.20 -1.92
C GLY A 343 32.86 -16.34 -1.01
N ILE A 344 32.14 -16.00 0.06
CA ILE A 344 31.72 -16.95 1.11
C ILE A 344 30.40 -17.68 0.77
N ASP A 345 29.75 -17.33 -0.33
CA ASP A 345 28.40 -17.84 -0.67
C ASP A 345 28.39 -19.06 -1.60
N LYS A 346 29.29 -20.04 -1.37
CA LYS A 346 29.27 -21.30 -2.16
C LYS A 346 28.64 -22.51 -1.48
N ASN A 347 28.20 -22.42 -0.23
CA ASN A 347 27.66 -23.59 0.49
C ASN A 347 26.53 -23.27 1.46
N LEU A 348 25.39 -22.75 1.00
CA LEU A 348 24.12 -22.82 1.75
C LEU A 348 22.99 -22.71 0.71
N ALA A 349 22.78 -23.81 -0.02
CA ALA A 349 21.57 -24.09 -0.77
C ALA A 349 20.55 -24.77 0.14
#